data_84b205455ee2ed395a0866e1b1ede533
#
_entry.id   84b205455ee2ed395a0866e1b1ede533
#
_cell.length_a   1.000
_cell.length_b   1.000
_cell.length_c   1.000
_cell.angle_alpha   90.00
_cell.angle_beta   90.00
_cell.angle_gamma   90.00
#
_symmetry.space_group_name_H-M   'P 1'
#
loop_
_entity.id
_entity.type
_entity.pdbx_description
1 polymer ?
#
loop_
_entity_poly.entity_id
_entity_poly.type
_entity_poly.pdbx_seq_one_letter_code
_entity_poly.pdbx_strand_id
1 'polypeptide(L)'
;MDEYIKNYDKYTAKIVYQFNVGYGGIGDCIKFFMYVLHLCMKHKYQLYYQINHIPLENYIRLRYPQMYIARENVLHPRMLNLSAIDQLDAQYYIVSPDMLYGCYDINALTIPIADVFDFSDSVKENRNVLLNHSGSYIVIHLRLGDKYLETDPAFVMCKEDARVYHEDRLYRCIEDHNDTTIVFFCDNNSYKQKIKEKYPNVIITHSQIGHTSLSNTTDKQVLDTITEFYIMTESDKIYAASTSGFSTIAAKWHGTSFVDLV
;
A
#
# COMPACT_ATOMS: atom_id res chain seq x y z
N MET A 1 18.98 -7.34 -2.70
CA MET A 1 18.16 -8.14 -3.64
C MET A 1 19.00 -9.02 -4.57
N ASP A 2 20.01 -8.52 -5.24
CA ASP A 2 20.75 -9.27 -6.30
C ASP A 2 21.32 -10.60 -5.85
N GLU A 3 21.97 -10.64 -4.67
CA GLU A 3 22.49 -11.89 -4.12
C GLU A 3 21.39 -12.89 -3.77
N TYR A 4 20.27 -12.41 -3.22
CA TYR A 4 19.12 -13.24 -2.90
C TYR A 4 18.53 -13.87 -4.16
N ILE A 5 18.30 -13.08 -5.19
CA ILE A 5 17.74 -13.52 -6.46
C ILE A 5 18.70 -14.48 -7.20
N LYS A 6 20.00 -14.19 -7.20
CA LYS A 6 21.04 -15.08 -7.79
C LYS A 6 21.06 -16.48 -7.17
N ASN A 7 20.71 -16.58 -5.90
CA ASN A 7 20.71 -17.85 -5.17
C ASN A 7 19.31 -18.41 -4.93
N TYR A 8 18.27 -17.77 -5.45
CA TYR A 8 16.87 -18.06 -5.16
C TYR A 8 16.50 -19.54 -5.30
N ASP A 9 16.88 -20.16 -6.42
CA ASP A 9 16.57 -21.57 -6.72
C ASP A 9 17.33 -22.59 -5.85
N LYS A 10 18.34 -22.13 -5.11
CA LYS A 10 19.10 -23.00 -4.19
C LYS A 10 18.45 -23.12 -2.82
N TYR A 11 17.50 -22.25 -2.51
CA TYR A 11 16.80 -22.25 -1.22
C TYR A 11 15.71 -23.32 -1.23
N THR A 12 15.61 -24.09 -0.17
CA THR A 12 14.73 -25.28 -0.14
C THR A 12 13.38 -25.02 0.51
N ALA A 13 13.33 -24.27 1.60
CA ALA A 13 12.07 -23.89 2.22
C ALA A 13 11.38 -22.78 1.40
N LYS A 14 10.06 -22.85 1.27
CA LYS A 14 9.26 -22.02 0.37
C LYS A 14 8.16 -21.33 1.16
N ILE A 15 8.23 -20.01 1.29
CA ILE A 15 7.20 -19.21 1.95
C ILE A 15 6.30 -18.61 0.87
N VAL A 16 5.00 -18.81 0.99
CA VAL A 16 3.97 -18.26 0.10
C VAL A 16 3.23 -17.17 0.86
N TYR A 17 3.47 -15.93 0.50
CA TYR A 17 2.68 -14.81 0.98
C TYR A 17 1.37 -14.75 0.23
N GLN A 18 0.28 -15.00 0.94
CA GLN A 18 -1.08 -14.94 0.40
C GLN A 18 -1.79 -13.66 0.83
N PHE A 19 -2.31 -12.92 -0.15
CA PHE A 19 -3.16 -11.77 0.08
C PHE A 19 -4.56 -12.03 -0.48
N ASN A 20 -5.55 -12.09 0.42
CA ASN A 20 -6.93 -12.41 0.08
C ASN A 20 -7.85 -11.21 0.38
N VAL A 21 -9.08 -11.29 -0.11
CA VAL A 21 -10.17 -10.37 0.30
C VAL A 21 -10.25 -10.31 1.82
N GLY A 22 -10.35 -9.11 2.36
CA GLY A 22 -10.48 -8.90 3.81
C GLY A 22 -9.16 -8.76 4.57
N TYR A 23 -8.00 -8.90 3.93
CA TYR A 23 -6.70 -8.84 4.62
C TYR A 23 -6.08 -7.44 4.72
N GLY A 24 -6.83 -6.40 4.44
CA GLY A 24 -6.37 -5.02 4.49
C GLY A 24 -6.22 -4.36 3.12
N GLY A 25 -5.79 -3.12 3.11
CA GLY A 25 -5.57 -2.35 1.89
C GLY A 25 -4.18 -2.56 1.28
N ILE A 26 -3.88 -1.78 0.23
CA ILE A 26 -2.60 -1.85 -0.49
C ILE A 26 -1.39 -1.61 0.43
N GLY A 27 -1.52 -0.71 1.41
CA GLY A 27 -0.47 -0.47 2.40
C GLY A 27 -0.14 -1.74 3.19
N ASP A 28 -1.16 -2.51 3.60
CA ASP A 28 -0.98 -3.78 4.31
C ASP A 28 -0.38 -4.84 3.39
N CYS A 29 -0.86 -4.92 2.14
CA CYS A 29 -0.31 -5.84 1.15
C CYS A 29 1.20 -5.69 1.00
N ILE A 30 1.66 -4.48 0.75
CA ILE A 30 3.08 -4.18 0.49
C ILE A 30 3.92 -4.32 1.76
N LYS A 31 3.49 -3.73 2.88
CA LYS A 31 4.32 -3.74 4.11
C LYS A 31 4.59 -5.15 4.61
N PHE A 32 3.55 -6.01 4.61
CA PHE A 32 3.73 -7.38 5.11
C PHE A 32 4.50 -8.25 4.12
N PHE A 33 4.31 -8.05 2.81
CA PHE A 33 5.16 -8.70 1.82
C PHE A 33 6.65 -8.35 2.04
N MET A 34 6.97 -7.07 2.18
CA MET A 34 8.34 -6.61 2.41
C MET A 34 8.93 -7.16 3.70
N TYR A 35 8.13 -7.27 4.76
CA TYR A 35 8.57 -7.89 6.00
C TYR A 35 8.90 -9.37 5.82
N VAL A 36 8.02 -10.13 5.15
CA VAL A 36 8.27 -11.54 4.85
C VAL A 36 9.47 -11.70 3.92
N LEU A 37 9.65 -10.81 2.95
CA LEU A 37 10.84 -10.78 2.09
C LEU A 37 12.12 -10.62 2.92
N HIS A 38 12.14 -9.69 3.87
CA HIS A 38 13.28 -9.52 4.78
C HIS A 38 13.59 -10.81 5.55
N LEU A 39 12.56 -11.48 6.09
CA LEU A 39 12.73 -12.77 6.76
C LEU A 39 13.27 -13.85 5.81
N CYS A 40 12.74 -13.96 4.61
CA CYS A 40 13.20 -14.93 3.61
C CYS A 40 14.65 -14.70 3.20
N MET A 41 15.06 -13.45 3.05
CA MET A 41 16.45 -13.11 2.75
C MET A 41 17.39 -13.50 3.89
N LYS A 42 17.00 -13.20 5.14
CA LYS A 42 17.76 -13.51 6.35
C LYS A 42 17.97 -15.03 6.51
N HIS A 43 16.91 -15.81 6.30
CA HIS A 43 16.91 -17.26 6.54
C HIS A 43 17.20 -18.08 5.28
N LYS A 44 17.40 -17.44 4.12
CA LYS A 44 17.65 -18.08 2.82
C LYS A 44 16.50 -19.01 2.40
N TYR A 45 15.28 -18.48 2.39
CA TYR A 45 14.07 -19.16 1.93
C TYR A 45 13.58 -18.55 0.62
N GLN A 46 12.90 -19.33 -0.24
CA GLN A 46 12.19 -18.79 -1.38
C GLN A 46 10.93 -18.07 -0.92
N LEU A 47 10.71 -16.84 -1.36
CA LEU A 47 9.45 -16.13 -1.16
C LEU A 47 8.61 -16.15 -2.42
N TYR A 48 7.40 -16.65 -2.32
CA TYR A 48 6.40 -16.57 -3.38
C TYR A 48 5.28 -15.59 -3.02
N TYR A 49 4.71 -14.96 -4.04
CA TYR A 49 3.64 -13.98 -3.94
C TYR A 49 2.39 -14.51 -4.62
N GLN A 50 1.28 -14.53 -3.89
CA GLN A 50 0.00 -14.98 -4.40
C GLN A 50 -1.11 -14.01 -3.98
N ILE A 51 -1.72 -13.34 -4.96
CA ILE A 51 -2.92 -12.52 -4.77
C ILE A 51 -4.12 -13.33 -5.24
N ASN A 52 -5.13 -13.46 -4.38
CA ASN A 52 -6.32 -14.29 -4.63
C ASN A 52 -7.60 -13.46 -4.76
N HIS A 53 -7.49 -12.17 -4.99
CA HIS A 53 -8.64 -11.29 -5.22
C HIS A 53 -8.24 -10.15 -6.15
N ILE A 54 -9.11 -9.15 -6.32
CA ILE A 54 -8.95 -8.03 -7.24
C ILE A 54 -7.58 -7.92 -7.92
N PRO A 55 -7.51 -7.49 -9.17
CA PRO A 55 -6.31 -7.58 -10.01
C PRO A 55 -5.23 -6.55 -9.62
N LEU A 56 -4.77 -6.57 -8.35
CA LEU A 56 -3.69 -5.67 -7.90
C LEU A 56 -2.43 -5.82 -8.75
N GLU A 57 -2.10 -7.05 -9.16
CA GLU A 57 -0.95 -7.35 -10.02
C GLU A 57 -1.06 -6.74 -11.41
N ASN A 58 -2.23 -6.30 -11.86
CA ASN A 58 -2.37 -5.53 -13.08
C ASN A 58 -1.83 -4.11 -12.93
N TYR A 59 -1.74 -3.61 -11.71
CA TYR A 59 -1.41 -2.22 -11.41
C TYR A 59 -0.11 -2.05 -10.64
N ILE A 60 0.20 -2.98 -9.70
CA ILE A 60 1.48 -3.05 -9.00
C ILE A 60 2.05 -4.46 -9.18
N ARG A 61 3.25 -4.55 -9.70
CA ARG A 61 3.90 -5.81 -10.08
C ARG A 61 5.22 -5.98 -9.35
N LEU A 62 5.53 -7.23 -9.00
CA LEU A 62 6.90 -7.56 -8.59
C LEU A 62 7.85 -7.44 -9.79
N ARG A 63 9.04 -6.87 -9.56
CA ARG A 63 10.14 -6.84 -10.54
C ARG A 63 10.76 -8.21 -10.79
N TYR A 64 10.42 -9.21 -9.99
CA TYR A 64 10.97 -10.56 -9.99
C TYR A 64 9.90 -11.60 -10.33
N PRO A 65 9.70 -11.93 -11.63
CA PRO A 65 8.63 -12.83 -12.07
C PRO A 65 8.67 -14.22 -11.44
N GLN A 66 9.87 -14.73 -11.09
CA GLN A 66 10.05 -16.03 -10.43
C GLN A 66 9.44 -16.10 -9.02
N MET A 67 9.09 -14.97 -8.43
CA MET A 67 8.40 -14.92 -7.13
C MET A 67 6.89 -15.09 -7.24
N TYR A 68 6.31 -15.13 -8.44
CA TYR A 68 4.89 -15.47 -8.59
C TYR A 68 4.69 -16.97 -8.58
N ILE A 69 3.61 -17.42 -7.92
CA ILE A 69 3.24 -18.85 -7.90
C ILE A 69 1.74 -19.00 -8.09
N ALA A 70 1.34 -19.89 -8.98
CA ALA A 70 -0.04 -20.28 -9.14
C ALA A 70 -0.48 -21.18 -7.97
N ARG A 71 -1.75 -21.08 -7.57
CA ARG A 71 -2.29 -21.78 -6.40
C ARG A 71 -2.13 -23.31 -6.52
N GLU A 72 -2.36 -23.84 -7.69
CA GLU A 72 -2.25 -25.28 -7.99
C GLU A 72 -0.84 -25.85 -7.84
N ASN A 73 0.17 -24.98 -7.87
CA ASN A 73 1.58 -25.37 -7.71
C ASN A 73 2.02 -25.43 -6.24
N VAL A 74 1.16 -24.98 -5.32
CA VAL A 74 1.45 -25.01 -3.87
C VAL A 74 0.91 -26.31 -3.29
N LEU A 75 1.76 -27.34 -3.23
CA LEU A 75 1.37 -28.68 -2.80
C LEU A 75 1.53 -28.86 -1.30
N HIS A 76 0.47 -29.33 -0.63
CA HIS A 76 0.45 -29.67 0.80
C HIS A 76 1.06 -28.60 1.72
N PRO A 77 0.62 -27.31 1.63
CA PRO A 77 1.23 -26.24 2.41
C PRO A 77 0.91 -26.38 3.90
N ARG A 78 1.84 -25.93 4.74
CA ARG A 78 1.63 -25.73 6.17
C ARG A 78 1.43 -24.25 6.47
N MET A 79 0.76 -23.94 7.57
CA MET A 79 0.74 -22.56 8.07
C MET A 79 2.10 -22.22 8.66
N LEU A 80 2.64 -21.04 8.32
CA LEU A 80 3.91 -20.59 8.86
C LEU A 80 3.79 -20.29 10.35
N ASN A 81 4.68 -20.89 11.14
CA ASN A 81 4.87 -20.51 12.53
C ASN A 81 6.12 -19.62 12.64
N LEU A 82 5.93 -18.33 12.89
CA LEU A 82 7.04 -17.37 12.96
C LEU A 82 8.04 -17.68 14.09
N SER A 83 7.60 -18.31 15.19
CA SER A 83 8.50 -18.71 16.28
C SER A 83 9.43 -19.89 15.89
N ALA A 84 9.10 -20.61 14.84
CA ALA A 84 9.89 -21.72 14.31
C ALA A 84 10.58 -21.39 12.96
N ILE A 85 10.65 -20.11 12.61
CA ILE A 85 11.15 -19.69 11.28
C ILE A 85 12.59 -20.11 10.99
N ASP A 86 13.41 -20.35 12.01
CA ASP A 86 14.80 -20.79 11.85
C ASP A 86 14.94 -22.28 11.44
N GLN A 87 13.85 -23.06 11.48
CA GLN A 87 13.87 -24.51 11.38
C GLN A 87 12.93 -25.06 10.29
N LEU A 88 12.65 -24.27 9.25
CA LEU A 88 11.77 -24.71 8.18
C LEU A 88 12.46 -25.75 7.29
N ASP A 89 11.72 -26.82 6.98
CA ASP A 89 12.12 -27.86 6.03
C ASP A 89 11.79 -27.50 4.57
N ALA A 90 12.11 -28.38 3.63
CA ALA A 90 11.91 -28.18 2.19
C ALA A 90 10.42 -28.32 1.78
N GLN A 91 9.52 -27.54 2.39
CA GLN A 91 8.09 -27.54 2.12
C GLN A 91 7.57 -26.14 1.81
N TYR A 92 6.27 -26.05 1.44
CA TYR A 92 5.55 -24.79 1.30
C TYR A 92 4.94 -24.36 2.64
N TYR A 93 5.15 -23.12 2.99
CA TYR A 93 4.56 -22.48 4.18
C TYR A 93 3.76 -21.26 3.77
N ILE A 94 2.49 -21.20 4.16
CA ILE A 94 1.61 -20.07 3.89
C ILE A 94 1.73 -19.06 5.02
N VAL A 95 1.84 -17.80 4.66
CA VAL A 95 1.72 -16.65 5.55
C VAL A 95 0.78 -15.60 4.93
N SER A 96 -0.05 -15.00 5.76
CA SER A 96 -1.02 -13.97 5.36
C SER A 96 -0.94 -12.76 6.31
N PRO A 97 -1.44 -11.58 5.92
CA PRO A 97 -1.39 -10.37 6.73
C PRO A 97 -1.91 -10.52 8.15
N ASP A 98 -3.02 -11.25 8.34
CA ASP A 98 -3.63 -11.48 9.65
C ASP A 98 -2.70 -12.16 10.66
N MET A 99 -1.78 -13.00 10.17
CA MET A 99 -0.75 -13.65 11.00
C MET A 99 0.39 -12.70 11.41
N LEU A 100 0.52 -11.56 10.74
CA LEU A 100 1.65 -10.64 10.87
C LEU A 100 1.30 -9.40 11.70
N TYR A 101 0.02 -9.14 11.96
CA TYR A 101 -0.38 -8.04 12.84
C TYR A 101 0.20 -8.28 14.25
N GLY A 102 0.93 -7.28 14.77
CA GLY A 102 1.61 -7.35 16.06
C GLY A 102 3.03 -7.92 16.03
N CYS A 103 3.45 -8.55 14.91
CA CYS A 103 4.81 -9.09 14.74
C CYS A 103 5.67 -8.22 13.79
N TYR A 104 5.07 -7.25 13.14
CA TYR A 104 5.70 -6.44 12.10
C TYR A 104 6.50 -5.27 12.70
N ASP A 105 7.76 -5.16 12.27
CA ASP A 105 8.59 -3.97 12.49
C ASP A 105 8.87 -3.25 11.16
N ILE A 106 8.31 -2.05 11.02
CA ILE A 106 8.50 -1.23 9.82
C ILE A 106 9.95 -0.77 9.63
N ASN A 107 10.73 -0.70 10.72
CA ASN A 107 12.12 -0.29 10.69
C ASN A 107 13.05 -1.42 10.24
N ALA A 108 12.58 -2.67 10.23
CA ALA A 108 13.31 -3.80 9.68
C ALA A 108 13.42 -3.79 8.14
N LEU A 109 12.65 -2.91 7.46
CA LEU A 109 12.70 -2.77 6.01
C LEU A 109 13.97 -2.03 5.58
N THR A 110 14.98 -2.77 5.20
CA THR A 110 16.27 -2.24 4.71
C THR A 110 16.36 -2.11 3.20
N ILE A 111 15.36 -2.66 2.47
CA ILE A 111 15.31 -2.65 1.01
C ILE A 111 14.25 -1.62 0.57
N PRO A 112 14.57 -0.71 -0.36
CA PRO A 112 13.58 0.18 -0.95
C PRO A 112 12.43 -0.61 -1.59
N ILE A 113 11.20 -0.18 -1.37
CA ILE A 113 10.03 -0.86 -1.95
C ILE A 113 10.11 -0.78 -3.48
N ALA A 114 10.60 0.33 -4.03
CA ALA A 114 10.83 0.54 -5.46
C ALA A 114 11.79 -0.47 -6.11
N ASP A 115 12.67 -1.11 -5.33
CA ASP A 115 13.55 -2.17 -5.84
C ASP A 115 12.82 -3.51 -6.02
N VAL A 116 11.67 -3.65 -5.40
CA VAL A 116 10.88 -4.90 -5.37
C VAL A 116 9.64 -4.81 -6.23
N PHE A 117 8.96 -3.66 -6.21
CA PHE A 117 7.71 -3.42 -6.94
C PHE A 117 7.87 -2.33 -8.01
N ASP A 118 7.01 -2.39 -9.02
CA ASP A 118 6.85 -1.36 -10.03
C ASP A 118 5.37 -1.12 -10.35
N PHE A 119 5.06 0.09 -10.79
CA PHE A 119 3.72 0.43 -11.26
C PHE A 119 3.57 0.12 -12.75
N SER A 120 2.38 -0.34 -13.14
CA SER A 120 2.06 -0.57 -14.55
C SER A 120 1.96 0.74 -15.34
N ASP A 121 2.07 0.62 -16.67
CA ASP A 121 1.92 1.79 -17.55
C ASP A 121 0.53 2.42 -17.42
N SER A 122 -0.52 1.62 -17.21
CA SER A 122 -1.88 2.13 -17.00
C SER A 122 -1.99 3.04 -15.76
N VAL A 123 -1.24 2.77 -14.68
CA VAL A 123 -1.16 3.64 -13.50
C VAL A 123 -0.43 4.94 -13.84
N LYS A 124 0.69 4.85 -14.56
CA LYS A 124 1.50 6.01 -14.98
C LYS A 124 0.72 6.91 -15.94
N GLU A 125 -0.06 6.34 -16.85
CA GLU A 125 -0.97 7.07 -17.74
C GLU A 125 -2.12 7.71 -16.97
N ASN A 126 -2.80 6.96 -16.08
CA ASN A 126 -3.91 7.47 -15.28
C ASN A 126 -3.48 8.59 -14.32
N ARG A 127 -2.22 8.62 -13.90
CA ARG A 127 -1.63 9.71 -13.12
C ARG A 127 -1.84 11.07 -13.81
N ASN A 128 -1.64 11.13 -15.13
CA ASN A 128 -1.82 12.37 -15.88
C ASN A 128 -3.31 12.77 -16.03
N VAL A 129 -4.22 11.80 -15.92
CA VAL A 129 -5.67 12.04 -15.87
C VAL A 129 -6.11 12.58 -14.52
N LEU A 130 -5.61 11.98 -13.42
CA LEU A 130 -5.98 12.38 -12.06
C LEU A 130 -5.26 13.64 -11.58
N LEU A 131 -4.01 13.82 -11.98
CA LEU A 131 -3.17 14.94 -11.59
C LEU A 131 -2.56 15.61 -12.82
N ASN A 132 -3.19 16.66 -13.33
CA ASN A 132 -2.66 17.48 -14.42
C ASN A 132 -1.63 18.50 -13.89
N HIS A 133 -0.55 17.99 -13.31
CA HIS A 133 0.56 18.79 -12.77
C HIS A 133 1.88 18.05 -12.97
N SER A 134 2.91 18.72 -13.46
CA SER A 134 4.22 18.14 -13.77
C SER A 134 5.37 18.70 -12.93
N GLY A 135 5.09 19.64 -12.03
CA GLY A 135 6.11 20.24 -11.14
C GLY A 135 6.22 19.50 -9.81
N SER A 136 7.10 20.04 -8.96
CA SER A 136 7.27 19.66 -7.56
C SER A 136 5.99 19.93 -6.76
N TYR A 137 5.65 19.05 -5.83
CA TYR A 137 4.48 19.19 -4.95
C TYR A 137 4.67 18.43 -3.64
N ILE A 138 3.94 18.85 -2.63
CA ILE A 138 3.76 18.12 -1.40
C ILE A 138 2.38 17.46 -1.37
N VAL A 139 2.27 16.38 -0.62
CA VAL A 139 1.01 15.68 -0.39
C VAL A 139 0.53 15.90 1.04
N ILE A 140 -0.74 16.19 1.19
CA ILE A 140 -1.45 16.08 2.47
C ILE A 140 -2.49 14.97 2.34
N HIS A 141 -2.40 13.94 3.18
CA HIS A 141 -3.29 12.79 3.14
C HIS A 141 -4.10 12.69 4.42
N LEU A 142 -5.41 12.62 4.28
CA LEU A 142 -6.38 12.37 5.34
C LEU A 142 -7.16 11.08 5.07
N ARG A 143 -6.98 10.08 5.91
CA ARG A 143 -7.85 8.91 5.97
C ARG A 143 -8.93 9.16 7.02
N LEU A 144 -10.20 9.23 6.63
CA LEU A 144 -11.32 9.37 7.55
C LEU A 144 -11.73 8.03 8.17
N GLY A 145 -11.55 6.95 7.43
CA GLY A 145 -11.90 5.59 7.85
C GLY A 145 -13.11 5.02 7.10
N ASP A 146 -13.32 3.72 7.25
CA ASP A 146 -14.33 2.98 6.48
C ASP A 146 -15.75 3.49 6.68
N LYS A 147 -16.06 4.08 7.83
CA LYS A 147 -17.33 4.74 8.12
C LYS A 147 -17.70 5.84 7.11
N TYR A 148 -16.70 6.47 6.50
CA TYR A 148 -16.87 7.62 5.61
C TYR A 148 -16.64 7.29 4.14
N LEU A 149 -16.39 6.02 3.82
CA LEU A 149 -16.24 5.58 2.43
C LEU A 149 -17.54 5.82 1.64
N GLU A 150 -17.39 6.35 0.43
CA GLU A 150 -18.49 6.57 -0.52
C GLU A 150 -18.81 5.28 -1.31
N THR A 151 -18.86 4.13 -0.63
CA THR A 151 -19.22 2.83 -1.20
C THR A 151 -20.50 2.33 -0.55
N ASP A 152 -21.11 1.29 -1.12
CA ASP A 152 -22.28 0.67 -0.52
C ASP A 152 -21.96 0.18 0.91
N PRO A 153 -22.66 0.67 1.94
CA PRO A 153 -22.43 0.30 3.34
C PRO A 153 -22.51 -1.20 3.61
N ALA A 154 -23.20 -1.97 2.77
CA ALA A 154 -23.29 -3.43 2.90
C ALA A 154 -21.91 -4.12 2.76
N PHE A 155 -20.97 -3.48 2.08
CA PHE A 155 -19.64 -4.01 1.77
C PHE A 155 -18.50 -3.35 2.54
N VAL A 156 -18.78 -2.47 3.48
CA VAL A 156 -17.75 -1.84 4.32
C VAL A 156 -17.27 -2.85 5.36
N MET A 157 -15.94 -3.07 5.44
CA MET A 157 -15.34 -4.05 6.34
C MET A 157 -15.53 -3.71 7.81
N CYS A 158 -15.31 -2.45 8.17
CA CYS A 158 -15.42 -1.97 9.54
C CYS A 158 -16.22 -0.67 9.57
N LYS A 159 -17.55 -0.79 9.71
CA LYS A 159 -18.48 0.34 9.71
C LYS A 159 -18.20 1.38 10.81
N GLU A 160 -17.51 0.98 11.85
CA GLU A 160 -17.15 1.85 12.97
C GLU A 160 -15.74 2.44 12.85
N ASP A 161 -14.95 2.04 11.82
CA ASP A 161 -13.61 2.61 11.63
C ASP A 161 -13.72 4.10 11.30
N ALA A 162 -13.30 4.91 12.24
CA ALA A 162 -13.21 6.36 12.12
C ALA A 162 -11.84 6.79 12.66
N ARG A 163 -11.07 7.48 11.82
CA ARG A 163 -9.72 7.90 12.22
C ARG A 163 -9.75 9.21 12.98
N VAL A 164 -8.88 9.28 13.99
CA VAL A 164 -8.64 10.55 14.70
C VAL A 164 -7.82 11.46 13.80
N TYR A 165 -8.24 12.71 13.69
CA TYR A 165 -7.48 13.78 13.06
C TYR A 165 -7.79 15.12 13.71
N HIS A 166 -6.90 16.08 13.53
CA HIS A 166 -7.04 17.44 14.06
C HIS A 166 -7.22 18.42 12.90
N GLU A 167 -8.44 18.91 12.73
CA GLU A 167 -8.80 19.81 11.62
C GLU A 167 -8.00 21.11 11.65
N ASP A 168 -7.71 21.65 12.83
CA ASP A 168 -6.87 22.84 13.01
C ASP A 168 -5.41 22.62 12.56
N ARG A 169 -4.85 21.44 12.83
CA ARG A 169 -3.49 21.09 12.35
C ARG A 169 -3.46 20.89 10.85
N LEU A 170 -4.48 20.23 10.27
CA LEU A 170 -4.64 20.10 8.84
C LEU A 170 -4.69 21.47 8.15
N TYR A 171 -5.54 22.39 8.64
CA TYR A 171 -5.69 23.70 8.05
C TYR A 171 -4.39 24.53 8.19
N ARG A 172 -3.77 24.51 9.35
CA ARG A 172 -2.47 25.17 9.55
C ARG A 172 -1.41 24.62 8.60
N CYS A 173 -1.34 23.31 8.41
CA CYS A 173 -0.41 22.71 7.46
C CYS A 173 -0.63 23.21 6.02
N ILE A 174 -1.88 23.39 5.58
CA ILE A 174 -2.20 23.97 4.28
C ILE A 174 -1.77 25.43 4.22
N GLU A 175 -2.06 26.21 5.25
CA GLU A 175 -1.76 27.65 5.33
C GLU A 175 -0.25 27.92 5.39
N ASP A 176 0.51 27.10 6.11
CA ASP A 176 1.97 27.21 6.22
C ASP A 176 2.70 26.86 4.90
N HIS A 177 2.02 26.23 3.95
CA HIS A 177 2.56 25.83 2.64
C HIS A 177 1.84 26.48 1.46
N ASN A 178 1.28 27.68 1.65
CA ASN A 178 0.47 28.39 0.66
C ASN A 178 1.25 28.79 -0.61
N ASP A 179 2.57 28.81 -0.58
CA ASP A 179 3.51 29.08 -1.67
C ASP A 179 3.96 27.80 -2.40
N THR A 180 3.53 26.63 -1.93
CA THR A 180 3.89 25.33 -2.47
C THR A 180 2.67 24.69 -3.15
N THR A 181 2.88 23.94 -4.22
CA THR A 181 1.80 23.12 -4.78
C THR A 181 1.41 22.01 -3.81
N ILE A 182 0.17 22.01 -3.36
CA ILE A 182 -0.39 21.00 -2.46
C ILE A 182 -1.35 20.11 -3.23
N VAL A 183 -1.14 18.78 -3.16
CA VAL A 183 -2.11 17.77 -3.59
C VAL A 183 -2.73 17.14 -2.36
N PHE A 184 -4.05 17.26 -2.23
CA PHE A 184 -4.79 16.73 -1.08
C PHE A 184 -5.52 15.45 -1.44
N PHE A 185 -5.26 14.40 -0.68
CA PHE A 185 -5.94 13.11 -0.79
C PHE A 185 -6.79 12.82 0.43
N CYS A 186 -7.97 12.28 0.18
CA CYS A 186 -8.88 11.78 1.21
C CYS A 186 -9.68 10.61 0.65
N ASP A 187 -10.08 9.69 1.51
CA ASP A 187 -10.98 8.58 1.18
C ASP A 187 -12.47 8.99 1.10
N ASN A 188 -12.73 10.29 0.96
CA ASN A 188 -14.08 10.86 0.82
C ASN A 188 -14.05 12.08 -0.11
N ASN A 189 -14.74 12.01 -1.25
CA ASN A 189 -14.73 13.09 -2.25
C ASN A 189 -15.47 14.34 -1.77
N SER A 190 -16.49 14.19 -0.95
CA SER A 190 -17.20 15.34 -0.36
C SER A 190 -16.27 16.14 0.56
N TYR A 191 -15.39 15.46 1.31
CA TYR A 191 -14.38 16.14 2.12
C TYR A 191 -13.29 16.80 1.26
N LYS A 192 -12.82 16.13 0.18
CA LYS A 192 -11.90 16.77 -0.80
C LYS A 192 -12.50 18.08 -1.33
N GLN A 193 -13.78 18.07 -1.69
CA GLN A 193 -14.47 19.25 -2.17
C GLN A 193 -14.57 20.37 -1.11
N LYS A 194 -14.84 20.03 0.15
CA LYS A 194 -14.82 20.98 1.28
C LYS A 194 -13.46 21.68 1.39
N ILE A 195 -12.36 20.93 1.26
CA ILE A 195 -11.00 21.50 1.28
C ILE A 195 -10.77 22.40 0.07
N LYS A 196 -11.18 22.00 -1.13
CA LYS A 196 -11.03 22.80 -2.36
C LYS A 196 -11.79 24.10 -2.31
N GLU A 197 -12.99 24.13 -1.74
CA GLU A 197 -13.80 25.33 -1.56
C GLU A 197 -13.14 26.32 -0.59
N LYS A 198 -12.56 25.79 0.51
CA LYS A 198 -11.86 26.64 1.50
C LYS A 198 -10.48 27.11 1.00
N TYR A 199 -9.77 26.27 0.25
CA TYR A 199 -8.42 26.51 -0.24
C TYR A 199 -8.35 26.29 -1.76
N PRO A 200 -8.75 27.28 -2.58
CA PRO A 200 -8.87 27.11 -4.03
C PRO A 200 -7.57 26.70 -4.75
N ASN A 201 -6.41 26.99 -4.18
CA ASN A 201 -5.10 26.64 -4.74
C ASN A 201 -4.71 25.18 -4.50
N VAL A 202 -5.36 24.47 -3.56
CA VAL A 202 -5.11 23.06 -3.31
C VAL A 202 -5.62 22.23 -4.49
N ILE A 203 -4.81 21.31 -4.97
CA ILE A 203 -5.20 20.35 -6.02
C ILE A 203 -5.87 19.16 -5.34
N ILE A 204 -7.02 18.75 -5.87
CA ILE A 204 -7.71 17.51 -5.47
C ILE A 204 -7.85 16.59 -6.68
N THR A 205 -7.91 15.30 -6.45
CA THR A 205 -8.22 14.30 -7.47
C THR A 205 -9.72 13.98 -7.47
N HIS A 206 -10.26 13.69 -8.65
CA HIS A 206 -11.64 13.20 -8.81
C HIS A 206 -11.65 11.68 -9.03
N SER A 207 -11.01 10.95 -8.11
CA SER A 207 -10.90 9.49 -8.17
C SER A 207 -12.21 8.80 -7.76
N GLN A 208 -12.43 7.63 -8.33
CA GLN A 208 -13.44 6.71 -7.79
C GLN A 208 -12.85 6.02 -6.56
N ILE A 209 -13.36 6.38 -5.40
CA ILE A 209 -12.85 5.84 -4.13
C ILE A 209 -13.39 4.43 -3.91
N GLY A 210 -12.49 3.50 -3.59
CA GLY A 210 -12.81 2.14 -3.21
C GLY A 210 -11.77 1.56 -2.27
N HIS A 211 -12.15 0.54 -1.52
CA HIS A 211 -11.21 -0.15 -0.63
C HIS A 211 -10.69 -1.41 -1.29
N THR A 212 -9.38 -1.49 -1.55
CA THR A 212 -8.74 -2.61 -2.26
C THR A 212 -8.87 -3.97 -1.56
N SER A 213 -9.42 -4.01 -0.35
CA SER A 213 -9.71 -5.24 0.39
C SER A 213 -11.12 -5.77 0.16
N LEU A 214 -11.99 -5.07 -0.54
CA LEU A 214 -13.39 -5.43 -0.73
C LEU A 214 -13.60 -6.12 -2.07
N SER A 215 -14.39 -7.18 -2.07
CA SER A 215 -14.68 -7.98 -3.27
C SER A 215 -15.53 -7.24 -4.33
N ASN A 216 -16.23 -6.19 -3.91
CA ASN A 216 -17.06 -5.36 -4.79
C ASN A 216 -16.34 -4.13 -5.35
N THR A 217 -15.06 -3.94 -5.04
CA THR A 217 -14.26 -2.86 -5.60
C THR A 217 -14.05 -3.08 -7.10
N THR A 218 -14.43 -2.09 -7.90
CA THR A 218 -14.31 -2.15 -9.36
C THR A 218 -12.87 -1.95 -9.82
N ASP A 219 -12.54 -2.40 -11.03
CA ASP A 219 -11.21 -2.17 -11.64
C ASP A 219 -10.84 -0.68 -11.68
N LYS A 220 -11.81 0.18 -11.98
CA LYS A 220 -11.59 1.64 -11.99
C LYS A 220 -11.25 2.19 -10.60
N GLN A 221 -11.94 1.73 -9.56
CA GLN A 221 -11.63 2.10 -8.18
C GLN A 221 -10.24 1.61 -7.76
N VAL A 222 -9.85 0.40 -8.17
CA VAL A 222 -8.50 -0.13 -7.91
C VAL A 222 -7.46 0.72 -8.64
N LEU A 223 -7.65 0.97 -9.95
CA LEU A 223 -6.75 1.81 -10.74
C LEU A 223 -6.59 3.20 -10.13
N ASP A 224 -7.68 3.88 -9.78
CA ASP A 224 -7.64 5.23 -9.21
C ASP A 224 -6.94 5.24 -7.84
N THR A 225 -7.26 4.26 -6.97
CA THR A 225 -6.60 4.13 -5.66
C THR A 225 -5.09 3.91 -5.79
N ILE A 226 -4.67 3.02 -6.70
CA ILE A 226 -3.25 2.77 -6.94
C ILE A 226 -2.57 3.99 -7.59
N THR A 227 -3.29 4.73 -8.43
CA THR A 227 -2.77 5.96 -9.03
C THR A 227 -2.58 7.06 -7.98
N GLU A 228 -3.50 7.24 -7.04
CA GLU A 228 -3.30 8.17 -5.91
C GLU A 228 -2.10 7.75 -5.05
N PHE A 229 -1.93 6.44 -4.80
CA PHE A 229 -0.77 5.92 -4.12
C PHE A 229 0.53 6.24 -4.89
N TYR A 230 0.55 6.03 -6.21
CA TYR A 230 1.69 6.36 -7.07
C TYR A 230 2.02 7.86 -7.02
N ILE A 231 1.02 8.73 -7.12
CA ILE A 231 1.21 10.19 -7.00
C ILE A 231 1.85 10.55 -5.64
N MET A 232 1.44 9.88 -4.54
CA MET A 232 2.09 10.11 -3.24
C MET A 232 3.56 9.71 -3.25
N THR A 233 3.93 8.61 -3.94
CA THR A 233 5.33 8.15 -4.00
C THR A 233 6.25 9.11 -4.75
N GLU A 234 5.71 9.93 -5.66
CA GLU A 234 6.43 10.92 -6.46
C GLU A 234 6.54 12.30 -5.80
N SER A 235 5.90 12.51 -4.64
CA SER A 235 5.89 13.81 -3.96
C SER A 235 7.20 14.09 -3.22
N ASP A 236 7.52 15.35 -3.02
CA ASP A 236 8.69 15.75 -2.24
C ASP A 236 8.51 15.47 -0.75
N LYS A 237 7.28 15.55 -0.27
CA LYS A 237 6.94 15.35 1.13
C LYS A 237 5.50 14.93 1.31
N ILE A 238 5.26 14.07 2.30
CA ILE A 238 3.93 13.62 2.69
C ILE A 238 3.63 14.07 4.12
N TYR A 239 2.51 14.75 4.30
CA TYR A 239 1.91 15.08 5.58
C TYR A 239 0.70 14.17 5.82
N ALA A 240 0.73 13.36 6.86
CA ALA A 240 -0.37 12.48 7.24
C ALA A 240 -1.25 13.15 8.30
N ALA A 241 -2.44 13.58 7.92
CA ALA A 241 -3.39 14.20 8.83
C ALA A 241 -4.14 13.17 9.70
N SER A 242 -3.97 11.89 9.43
CA SER A 242 -4.47 10.77 10.23
C SER A 242 -3.60 9.53 10.04
N THR A 243 -3.60 8.61 11.00
CA THR A 243 -2.82 7.37 10.89
C THR A 243 -3.32 6.50 9.73
N SER A 244 -2.43 6.21 8.78
CA SER A 244 -2.75 5.37 7.62
C SER A 244 -1.52 4.62 7.09
N GLY A 245 -1.66 3.30 6.94
CA GLY A 245 -0.66 2.47 6.25
C GLY A 245 -0.45 2.88 4.78
N PHE A 246 -1.46 3.49 4.16
CA PHE A 246 -1.41 3.94 2.77
C PHE A 246 -0.31 5.00 2.57
N SER A 247 -0.38 6.12 3.28
CA SER A 247 0.61 7.20 3.17
C SER A 247 1.98 6.82 3.77
N THR A 248 1.99 6.05 4.84
CA THR A 248 3.25 5.57 5.45
C THR A 248 4.06 4.71 4.48
N ILE A 249 3.41 3.80 3.76
CA ILE A 249 4.08 2.92 2.79
C ILE A 249 4.42 3.68 1.50
N ALA A 250 3.57 4.64 1.07
CA ALA A 250 3.90 5.53 -0.05
C ALA A 250 5.21 6.32 0.24
N ALA A 251 5.35 6.87 1.44
CA ALA A 251 6.58 7.56 1.85
C ALA A 251 7.82 6.65 1.83
N LYS A 252 7.66 5.38 2.21
CA LYS A 252 8.77 4.41 2.21
C LYS A 252 9.13 3.89 0.82
N TRP A 253 8.33 4.15 -0.20
CA TRP A 253 8.59 3.69 -1.57
C TRP A 253 9.94 4.18 -2.11
N HIS A 254 10.20 5.49 -1.98
CA HIS A 254 11.44 6.14 -2.37
C HIS A 254 12.19 6.80 -1.19
N GLY A 255 11.73 6.63 0.04
CA GLY A 255 12.28 7.33 1.20
C GLY A 255 11.85 8.81 1.26
N THR A 256 10.67 9.13 0.77
CA THR A 256 10.07 10.47 0.81
C THR A 256 9.91 10.96 2.27
N SER A 257 10.18 12.24 2.50
CA SER A 257 9.99 12.86 3.82
C SER A 257 8.54 12.73 4.30
N PHE A 258 8.35 12.26 5.52
CA PHE A 258 7.03 12.00 6.11
C PHE A 258 6.85 12.74 7.43
N VAL A 259 5.73 13.43 7.58
CA VAL A 259 5.36 14.16 8.80
C VAL A 259 3.98 13.73 9.25
N ASP A 260 3.88 13.30 10.51
CA ASP A 260 2.61 12.98 11.15
C ASP A 260 2.03 14.23 11.80
N LEU A 261 0.77 14.55 11.51
CA LEU A 261 0.01 15.68 12.06
C LEU A 261 -0.95 15.25 13.20
N VAL A 262 -1.01 13.95 13.53
CA VAL A 262 -1.89 13.41 14.57
C VAL A 262 -1.42 13.77 15.99
#